data_5c62a8212567093ce93f79c2424e31c1
#
_entry.id   5c62a8212567093ce93f79c2424e31c1
#
_cell.length_a   1.000
_cell.length_b   1.000
_cell.length_c   1.000
_cell.angle_alpha   90.00
_cell.angle_beta   90.00
_cell.angle_gamma   90.00
#
_symmetry.space_group_name_H-M   'P 1'
#
loop_
_entity.id
_entity.type
_entity.pdbx_description
1 polymer ?
#
loop_
_entity_poly.entity_id
_entity_poly.type
_entity_poly.pdbx_seq_one_letter_code
_entity_poly.pdbx_strand_id
1 'polypeptide(L)' 'MEIRIGMSQVGREVVVEVVDDDATREKLKAAVSAAMSGATDTLWLTDKKGREVALPGSKIAFVEFGSPDSARKIGFGD' A
#
# COMPACT_ATOMS: atom_id res chain seq x y z
N MET A 1 4.34 -9.39 -1.30
CA MET A 1 3.44 -8.52 -2.10
C MET A 1 3.93 -7.09 -1.99
N GLU A 2 4.01 -6.41 -3.09
CA GLU A 2 4.45 -5.04 -3.12
C GLU A 2 3.27 -4.10 -2.95
N ILE A 3 3.41 -3.14 -2.04
CA ILE A 3 2.39 -2.10 -1.86
C ILE A 3 3.04 -0.80 -2.32
N ARG A 4 2.42 -0.14 -3.26
CA ARG A 4 2.94 1.10 -3.80
C ARG A 4 2.02 2.25 -3.40
N ILE A 5 2.56 3.24 -2.71
CA ILE A 5 1.78 4.36 -2.20
C ILE A 5 2.24 5.65 -2.84
N GLY A 6 1.36 6.33 -3.53
CA GLY A 6 1.67 7.62 -4.12
C GLY A 6 1.34 8.74 -3.16
N MET A 7 2.31 9.60 -2.87
CA MET A 7 2.14 10.70 -1.93
C MET A 7 1.88 11.98 -2.71
N SER A 8 0.78 12.66 -2.37
CA SER A 8 0.26 13.72 -3.20
C SER A 8 1.11 14.98 -3.26
N GLN A 9 1.66 15.43 -2.22
CA GLN A 9 2.35 16.72 -2.26
C GLN A 9 3.83 16.66 -2.53
N VAL A 10 4.42 15.51 -2.33
CA VAL A 10 5.85 15.37 -2.57
C VAL A 10 6.16 14.72 -3.90
N GLY A 11 5.14 14.26 -4.61
CA GLY A 11 5.33 13.70 -5.94
C GLY A 11 6.19 12.46 -5.97
N ARG A 12 6.17 11.67 -4.90
CA ARG A 12 6.99 10.46 -4.87
C ARG A 12 6.16 9.26 -4.46
N GLU A 13 6.68 8.09 -4.73
CA GLU A 13 6.04 6.85 -4.35
C GLU A 13 6.83 6.18 -3.25
N VAL A 14 6.13 5.58 -2.34
CA VAL A 14 6.73 4.76 -1.29
C VAL A 14 6.37 3.32 -1.61
N VAL A 15 7.36 2.44 -1.63
CA VAL A 15 7.13 1.04 -1.94
C VAL A 15 7.47 0.22 -0.70
N VAL A 16 6.54 -0.63 -0.28
CA VAL A 16 6.73 -1.46 0.89
C VAL A 16 6.43 -2.91 0.52
N GLU A 17 7.32 -3.81 0.87
CA GLU A 17 7.13 -5.22 0.59
C GLU A 17 6.53 -5.88 1.83
N VAL A 18 5.33 -6.41 1.72
CA VAL A 18 4.63 -7.01 2.85
C VAL A 18 4.39 -8.50 2.60
N VAL A 19 4.02 -9.20 3.66
CA VAL A 19 3.71 -10.63 3.55
C VAL A 19 2.50 -10.79 2.63
N ASP A 20 2.59 -11.77 1.71
CA ASP A 20 1.55 -11.94 0.71
C ASP A 20 0.62 -13.07 1.13
N ASP A 21 -0.38 -12.74 1.94
CA ASP A 21 -1.43 -13.69 2.25
C ASP A 21 -2.76 -12.94 2.33
N ASP A 22 -3.85 -13.68 2.29
CA ASP A 22 -5.17 -13.07 2.23
C ASP A 22 -5.50 -12.26 3.47
N ALA A 23 -5.11 -12.73 4.64
CA ALA A 23 -5.40 -12.02 5.87
C ALA A 23 -4.69 -10.68 5.91
N THR A 24 -3.43 -10.64 5.49
CA THR A 24 -2.66 -9.42 5.44
C THR A 24 -3.28 -8.45 4.43
N ARG A 25 -3.66 -8.97 3.27
CA ARG A 25 -4.24 -8.14 2.23
C ARG A 25 -5.55 -7.49 2.71
N GLU A 26 -6.41 -8.25 3.37
CA GLU A 26 -7.67 -7.71 3.86
C GLU A 26 -7.46 -6.68 4.95
N LYS A 27 -6.52 -6.91 5.84
CA LYS A 27 -6.21 -5.95 6.87
C LYS A 27 -5.68 -4.66 6.28
N LEU A 28 -4.83 -4.78 5.28
CA LEU A 28 -4.25 -3.60 4.63
C LEU A 28 -5.31 -2.80 3.87
N LYS A 29 -6.22 -3.49 3.21
CA LYS A 29 -7.29 -2.79 2.52
C LYS A 29 -8.13 -1.98 3.49
N ALA A 30 -8.45 -2.56 4.64
CA ALA A 30 -9.23 -1.86 5.64
C ALA A 30 -8.47 -0.66 6.19
N ALA A 31 -7.18 -0.84 6.46
CA ALA A 31 -6.35 0.24 7.00
C ALA A 31 -6.20 1.38 5.99
N VAL A 32 -6.01 1.03 4.72
CA VAL A 32 -5.87 2.01 3.66
C VAL A 32 -7.17 2.81 3.50
N SER A 33 -8.30 2.10 3.51
CA SER A 33 -9.59 2.77 3.37
C SER A 33 -9.84 3.73 4.53
N ALA A 34 -9.50 3.32 5.74
CA ALA A 34 -9.68 4.17 6.92
C ALA A 34 -8.79 5.41 6.84
N ALA A 35 -7.55 5.23 6.40
CA ALA A 35 -6.63 6.36 6.31
C ALA A 35 -7.05 7.34 5.22
N MET A 36 -7.47 6.82 4.07
CA MET A 36 -7.84 7.67 2.96
C MET A 36 -9.16 8.38 3.18
N SER A 37 -10.06 7.79 3.98
CA SER A 37 -11.34 8.42 4.28
C SER A 37 -11.25 9.40 5.44
N GLY A 38 -10.11 9.45 6.13
CA GLY A 38 -9.96 10.33 7.27
C GLY A 38 -10.37 9.72 8.59
N ALA A 39 -10.79 8.46 8.59
CA ALA A 39 -11.17 7.79 9.84
C ALA A 39 -9.98 7.59 10.74
N THR A 40 -8.78 7.42 10.17
CA THR A 40 -7.54 7.40 10.94
C THR A 40 -6.60 8.42 10.32
N ASP A 41 -5.74 8.99 11.13
CA ASP A 41 -4.80 10.02 10.65
C ASP A 41 -3.60 9.41 9.93
N THR A 42 -3.21 8.24 10.32
CA THR A 42 -1.96 7.63 9.86
C THR A 42 -2.18 6.24 9.34
N LEU A 43 -1.54 5.93 8.22
CA LEU A 43 -1.51 4.57 7.71
C LEU A 43 -0.22 3.92 8.18
N TRP A 44 -0.34 2.81 8.90
CA TRP A 44 0.82 2.06 9.39
C TRP A 44 0.97 0.79 8.56
N LEU A 45 2.18 0.55 8.08
CA LEU A 45 2.50 -0.66 7.33
C LEU A 45 3.68 -1.35 7.95
N THR A 46 3.68 -2.67 7.95
CA THR A 46 4.81 -3.45 8.45
C THR A 46 5.35 -4.27 7.30
N ASP A 47 6.64 -4.12 6.99
CA ASP A 47 7.20 -4.83 5.87
C ASP A 47 7.59 -6.26 6.28
N LYS A 48 8.05 -7.05 5.31
CA LYS A 48 8.41 -8.44 5.57
C LYS A 48 9.53 -8.59 6.58
N LYS A 49 10.34 -7.57 6.75
CA LYS A 49 11.47 -7.64 7.66
C LYS A 49 11.14 -7.07 9.02
N GLY A 50 9.91 -6.68 9.23
CA GLY A 50 9.46 -6.14 10.50
C GLY A 50 9.61 -4.65 10.66
N ARG A 51 10.03 -3.93 9.62
CA ARG A 51 10.12 -2.49 9.71
C ARG A 51 8.72 -1.90 9.60
N GLU A 52 8.48 -0.84 10.35
CA GLU A 52 7.20 -0.17 10.30
C GLU A 52 7.31 1.14 9.57
N VAL A 53 6.35 1.41 8.71
CA VAL A 53 6.31 2.63 7.93
C VAL A 53 5.01 3.35 8.27
N ALA A 54 5.08 4.62 8.61
CA ALA A 54 3.90 5.40 8.95
C ALA A 54 3.75 6.54 7.95
N LEU A 55 2.59 6.68 7.36
CA LEU A 55 2.34 7.70 6.35
C LEU A 55 1.09 8.49 6.72
N PRO A 56 1.12 9.82 6.54
CA PRO A 56 -0.07 10.62 6.85
C PRO A 56 -1.17 10.33 5.83
N GLY A 57 -2.33 9.93 6.32
CA GLY A 57 -3.43 9.55 5.44
C GLY A 57 -3.88 10.65 4.51
N SER A 58 -3.85 11.89 4.99
CA SER A 58 -4.30 13.02 4.18
C SER A 58 -3.38 13.32 3.00
N LYS A 59 -2.18 12.77 2.98
CA LYS A 59 -1.24 12.99 1.91
C LYS A 59 -1.15 11.84 0.93
N ILE A 60 -1.95 10.82 1.11
CA ILE A 60 -1.93 9.67 0.22
C ILE A 60 -2.82 9.95 -0.98
N ALA A 61 -2.26 9.88 -2.17
CA ALA A 61 -3.02 10.05 -3.39
C ALA A 61 -3.60 8.73 -3.88
N PHE A 62 -2.83 7.66 -3.77
CA PHE A 62 -3.33 6.33 -4.18
C PHE A 62 -2.51 5.24 -3.50
N VAL A 63 -3.06 4.05 -3.45
CA VAL A 63 -2.36 2.87 -2.96
C VAL A 63 -2.65 1.73 -3.91
N GLU A 64 -1.60 1.09 -4.42
CA GLU A 64 -1.74 -0.05 -5.31
C GLU A 64 -1.24 -1.30 -4.62
N PHE A 65 -2.01 -2.37 -4.74
CA PHE A 65 -1.63 -3.66 -4.20
C PHE A 65 -1.20 -4.52 -5.38
N GLY A 66 0.07 -4.84 -5.44
CA GLY A 66 0.59 -5.64 -6.52
C GLY A 66 0.77 -7.08 -6.14
N SER A 67 0.98 -7.91 -7.13
CA SER A 67 1.35 -9.28 -6.91
C SER A 67 2.27 -9.69 -8.04
N PRO A 68 3.07 -10.72 -7.86
CA PRO A 68 3.93 -11.17 -8.93
C PRO A 68 3.14 -11.55 -10.18
N ASP A 69 1.97 -12.12 -10.00
CA ASP A 69 1.15 -12.47 -11.13
C ASP A 69 0.67 -11.25 -11.87
N SER A 70 0.24 -10.24 -11.16
CA SER A 70 -0.18 -9.01 -11.81
C SER A 70 0.93 -8.39 -12.59
N ALA A 71 2.09 -8.36 -12.03
CA ALA A 71 3.22 -7.77 -12.70
C ALA A 71 3.52 -8.47 -14.00
N ARG A 72 3.43 -9.78 -14.01
CA ARG A 72 3.71 -10.51 -15.23
C ARG A 72 2.64 -10.33 -16.26
N LYS A 73 1.39 -10.25 -15.82
CA LYS A 73 0.35 -10.18 -16.77
C LYS A 73 0.24 -8.91 -17.47
N ILE A 74 0.74 -7.94 -16.94
CA ILE A 74 0.64 -6.71 -17.57
C ILE A 74 1.17 -6.68 -18.87
N GLY A 75 1.59 -7.52 -18.99
CA GLY A 75 1.67 -7.58 -20.30
C GLY A 75 0.34 -7.56 -20.84
N PHE A 76 -0.57 -7.37 -20.50
CA PHE A 76 -1.37 -7.40 -20.89
C PHE A 76 -1.58 -6.90 -21.27
N GLY A 77 -1.59 -6.84 -21.07
CA GLY A 77 -1.47 -6.57 -21.51
C GLY A 77 -1.20 -6.54 -21.64
N ASP A 78 -1.06 -6.63 -21.48
CA ASP A 78 -0.54 -6.68 -21.65
C ASP A 78 -0.27 -6.74 -21.85
#